data_15c375e33d5e1d102dfc24467db9f0e6
#
_entry.id   15c375e33d5e1d102dfc24467db9f0e6
#
_cell.length_a   1.000
_cell.length_b   1.000
_cell.length_c   1.000
_cell.angle_alpha   90.00
_cell.angle_beta   90.00
_cell.angle_gamma   90.00
#
_symmetry.space_group_name_H-M   'P 1'
#
loop_
_entity.id
_entity.type
_entity.pdbx_description
1 polymer ?
#
loop_
_entity_poly.entity_id
_entity_poly.type
_entity_poly.pdbx_seq_one_letter_code
_entity_poly.pdbx_strand_id
1 'polypeptide(L)'
;MSKSLVLVALLAALPVATSAAVRNQTPQPITKQNEVTATATIKSIDPATRSVTLRMENGDEDSFSVGPAVTRFDQLKVGDTIKATYYESLVFEVKKPGAPTSSGTSVAAGRMKEAPGGAIGKQQTTSVTVKAVDMNVPSITVTTADGRTLTRKIADKKNLEGVNAGDTISITYTQAVVVSAEAAKK
;
A
#
# COMPACT_ATOMS: atom_id res chain seq x y z
N MET A 1 -44.65 -8.01 -65.71
CA MET A 1 -44.49 -9.43 -65.46
C MET A 1 -43.07 -9.67 -65.00
N SER A 2 -42.79 -9.62 -63.72
CA SER A 2 -41.47 -9.86 -63.15
C SER A 2 -41.50 -11.16 -62.30
N LYS A 3 -40.67 -12.08 -62.69
CA LYS A 3 -40.50 -13.36 -61.98
C LYS A 3 -39.48 -13.17 -60.83
N SER A 4 -39.94 -13.21 -59.59
CA SER A 4 -39.06 -13.19 -58.45
C SER A 4 -38.45 -14.59 -58.24
N LEU A 5 -37.14 -14.65 -58.27
CA LEU A 5 -36.34 -15.81 -57.92
C LEU A 5 -36.11 -15.78 -56.40
N VAL A 6 -36.66 -16.78 -55.69
CA VAL A 6 -36.39 -16.98 -54.26
C VAL A 6 -35.13 -17.83 -54.12
N LEU A 7 -34.05 -17.25 -53.64
CA LEU A 7 -32.81 -17.94 -53.29
C LEU A 7 -32.91 -18.39 -51.83
N VAL A 8 -33.08 -19.68 -51.59
CA VAL A 8 -33.00 -20.27 -50.27
C VAL A 8 -31.51 -20.50 -49.90
N ALA A 9 -30.96 -19.65 -49.02
CA ALA A 9 -29.64 -19.85 -48.48
C ALA A 9 -29.73 -20.78 -47.28
N LEU A 10 -29.19 -22.00 -47.41
CA LEU A 10 -29.04 -22.98 -46.36
C LEU A 10 -27.84 -22.55 -45.47
N LEU A 11 -28.11 -21.94 -44.28
CA LEU A 11 -27.08 -21.64 -43.31
C LEU A 11 -26.77 -22.91 -42.53
N ALA A 12 -25.61 -23.52 -42.82
CA ALA A 12 -25.04 -24.58 -42.00
C ALA A 12 -24.49 -23.95 -40.68
N ALA A 13 -25.16 -24.18 -39.58
CA ALA A 13 -24.68 -23.81 -38.24
C ALA A 13 -23.54 -24.75 -37.82
N LEU A 14 -22.30 -24.27 -37.86
CA LEU A 14 -21.17 -24.93 -37.23
C LEU A 14 -21.26 -24.71 -35.70
N PRO A 15 -21.10 -25.75 -34.87
CA PRO A 15 -21.00 -25.55 -33.44
C PRO A 15 -19.66 -24.92 -33.14
N VAL A 16 -19.67 -23.64 -32.68
CA VAL A 16 -18.53 -22.99 -32.09
C VAL A 16 -18.30 -23.64 -30.73
N ALA A 17 -17.32 -24.54 -30.66
CA ALA A 17 -16.81 -25.04 -29.38
C ALA A 17 -16.14 -23.88 -28.66
N THR A 18 -16.85 -23.24 -27.76
CA THR A 18 -16.27 -22.27 -26.82
C THR A 18 -15.38 -23.03 -25.85
N SER A 19 -14.09 -23.13 -26.16
CA SER A 19 -13.08 -23.53 -25.19
C SER A 19 -13.11 -22.49 -24.07
N ALA A 20 -13.68 -22.86 -22.91
CA ALA A 20 -13.55 -22.09 -21.69
C ALA A 20 -12.06 -22.10 -21.33
N ALA A 21 -11.34 -21.06 -21.73
CA ALA A 21 -10.00 -20.81 -21.26
C ALA A 21 -10.11 -20.63 -19.74
N VAL A 22 -9.62 -21.62 -18.98
CA VAL A 22 -9.38 -21.46 -17.55
C VAL A 22 -8.38 -20.32 -17.42
N ARG A 23 -8.88 -19.12 -17.18
CA ARG A 23 -8.05 -17.96 -16.85
C ARG A 23 -7.44 -18.28 -15.48
N ASN A 24 -6.18 -18.65 -15.49
CA ASN A 24 -5.33 -18.62 -14.29
C ASN A 24 -5.22 -17.15 -13.86
N GLN A 25 -6.25 -16.67 -13.17
CA GLN A 25 -6.23 -15.33 -12.60
C GLN A 25 -5.25 -15.37 -11.44
N THR A 26 -4.20 -14.58 -11.53
CA THR A 26 -3.33 -14.30 -10.39
C THR A 26 -4.20 -13.65 -9.31
N PRO A 27 -4.14 -14.14 -8.05
CA PRO A 27 -4.90 -13.54 -6.97
C PRO A 27 -4.64 -12.04 -6.87
N GLN A 28 -5.70 -11.26 -6.59
CA GLN A 28 -5.56 -9.83 -6.38
C GLN A 28 -4.71 -9.56 -5.13
N PRO A 29 -3.89 -8.50 -5.13
CA PRO A 29 -3.13 -8.13 -3.96
C PRO A 29 -4.04 -7.85 -2.76
N ILE A 30 -3.67 -8.38 -1.60
CA ILE A 30 -4.36 -8.12 -0.33
C ILE A 30 -3.64 -6.95 0.34
N THR A 31 -4.35 -5.86 0.59
CA THR A 31 -3.81 -4.67 1.24
C THR A 31 -4.49 -4.45 2.59
N LYS A 32 -3.68 -4.24 3.63
CA LYS A 32 -4.11 -3.75 4.94
C LYS A 32 -3.46 -2.39 5.16
N GLN A 33 -4.24 -1.42 5.57
CA GLN A 33 -3.79 -0.05 5.79
C GLN A 33 -4.26 0.44 7.15
N ASN A 34 -3.45 1.29 7.77
CA ASN A 34 -3.76 2.03 8.97
C ASN A 34 -3.27 3.46 8.79
N GLU A 35 -4.09 4.43 9.19
CA GLU A 35 -3.75 5.84 9.15
C GLU A 35 -4.15 6.47 10.47
N VAL A 36 -3.22 7.18 11.09
CA VAL A 36 -3.44 7.93 12.32
C VAL A 36 -3.00 9.36 12.08
N THR A 37 -3.90 10.29 12.29
CA THR A 37 -3.62 11.72 12.19
C THR A 37 -3.67 12.34 13.59
N ALA A 38 -2.66 13.13 13.91
CA ALA A 38 -2.60 13.99 15.08
C ALA A 38 -2.49 15.45 14.63
N THR A 39 -3.11 16.34 15.38
CA THR A 39 -3.02 17.79 15.19
C THR A 39 -2.46 18.47 16.43
N ALA A 40 -1.73 19.54 16.22
CA ALA A 40 -1.17 20.36 17.28
C ALA A 40 -1.06 21.82 16.82
N THR A 41 -1.07 22.77 17.75
CA THR A 41 -0.91 24.20 17.45
C THR A 41 0.49 24.65 17.81
N ILE A 42 1.11 25.44 16.95
CA ILE A 42 2.42 26.04 17.22
C ILE A 42 2.25 27.08 18.35
N LYS A 43 2.92 26.84 19.47
CA LYS A 43 2.96 27.76 20.62
C LYS A 43 4.14 28.71 20.56
N SER A 44 5.31 28.24 20.15
CA SER A 44 6.50 29.05 19.99
C SER A 44 7.40 28.50 18.89
N ILE A 45 8.21 29.37 18.33
CA ILE A 45 9.20 29.04 17.28
C ILE A 45 10.52 29.68 17.67
N ASP A 46 11.59 28.93 17.63
CA ASP A 46 12.95 29.42 17.71
C ASP A 46 13.65 29.22 16.34
N PRO A 47 13.81 30.29 15.55
CA PRO A 47 14.43 30.18 14.24
C PRO A 47 15.93 29.84 14.32
N ALA A 48 16.63 30.20 15.40
CA ALA A 48 18.06 29.99 15.53
C ALA A 48 18.39 28.50 15.69
N THR A 49 17.63 27.80 16.49
CA THR A 49 17.76 26.35 16.73
C THR A 49 16.86 25.51 15.84
N ARG A 50 16.01 26.14 15.01
CA ARG A 50 14.95 25.49 14.24
C ARG A 50 14.05 24.62 15.10
N SER A 51 13.70 25.09 16.28
CA SER A 51 12.80 24.37 17.20
C SER A 51 11.40 24.97 17.19
N VAL A 52 10.40 24.12 17.37
CA VAL A 52 9.00 24.51 17.56
C VAL A 52 8.46 23.85 18.81
N THR A 53 7.72 24.60 19.62
CA THR A 53 6.91 24.02 20.69
C THR A 53 5.48 23.88 20.20
N LEU A 54 4.96 22.67 20.29
CA LEU A 54 3.61 22.30 19.87
C LEU A 54 2.75 22.08 21.10
N ARG A 55 1.53 22.58 21.05
CA ARG A 55 0.46 22.23 22.01
C ARG A 55 -0.47 21.23 21.34
N MET A 56 -0.59 20.04 21.93
CA MET A 56 -1.47 18.97 21.50
C MET A 56 -2.93 19.27 21.89
N GLU A 57 -3.87 18.54 21.33
CA GLU A 57 -5.32 18.70 21.64
C GLU A 57 -5.66 18.43 23.12
N ASN A 58 -4.93 17.55 23.78
CA ASN A 58 -5.07 17.25 25.21
C ASN A 58 -4.47 18.33 26.13
N GLY A 59 -3.85 19.38 25.55
CA GLY A 59 -3.22 20.48 26.27
C GLY A 59 -1.73 20.28 26.60
N ASP A 60 -1.17 19.11 26.36
CA ASP A 60 0.24 18.85 26.55
C ASP A 60 1.10 19.66 25.57
N GLU A 61 2.30 20.04 26.01
CA GLU A 61 3.25 20.81 25.21
C GLU A 61 4.55 20.03 25.07
N ASP A 62 5.05 19.95 23.84
CA ASP A 62 6.30 19.30 23.51
C ASP A 62 7.11 20.13 22.53
N SER A 63 8.45 20.07 22.64
CA SER A 63 9.38 20.81 21.77
C SER A 63 10.09 19.87 20.84
N PHE A 64 10.08 20.23 19.55
CA PHE A 64 10.66 19.44 18.47
C PHE A 64 11.69 20.23 17.69
N SER A 65 12.81 19.60 17.38
CA SER A 65 13.78 20.13 16.43
C SER A 65 13.37 19.78 15.00
N VAL A 66 13.24 20.79 14.16
CA VAL A 66 12.78 20.65 12.77
C VAL A 66 13.99 20.52 11.84
N GLY A 67 14.18 19.32 11.29
CA GLY A 67 15.28 19.00 10.40
C GLY A 67 15.29 19.83 9.10
N PRO A 68 16.43 19.90 8.40
CA PRO A 68 16.60 20.73 7.19
C PRO A 68 15.77 20.24 6.00
N ALA A 69 15.25 19.02 6.05
CA ALA A 69 14.35 18.48 5.04
C ALA A 69 12.99 19.20 4.99
N VAL A 70 12.58 19.81 6.12
CA VAL A 70 11.39 20.68 6.16
C VAL A 70 11.78 22.03 5.59
N THR A 71 11.39 22.25 4.34
CA THR A 71 11.55 23.56 3.69
C THR A 71 10.48 24.53 4.17
N ARG A 72 10.74 25.84 4.00
CA ARG A 72 9.80 26.92 4.38
C ARG A 72 9.52 26.97 5.89
N PHE A 73 10.46 26.55 6.69
CA PHE A 73 10.39 26.71 8.15
C PHE A 73 10.15 28.17 8.57
N ASP A 74 10.71 29.10 7.81
CA ASP A 74 10.57 30.56 7.96
C ASP A 74 9.13 31.07 7.73
N GLN A 75 8.30 30.28 7.11
CA GLN A 75 6.87 30.61 6.88
C GLN A 75 5.96 30.18 8.04
N LEU A 76 6.46 29.35 8.96
CA LEU A 76 5.71 28.93 10.15
C LEU A 76 5.46 30.11 11.09
N LYS A 77 4.28 30.15 11.68
CA LYS A 77 3.88 31.19 12.63
C LYS A 77 3.26 30.57 13.88
N VAL A 78 3.40 31.28 14.99
CA VAL A 78 2.65 30.95 16.20
C VAL A 78 1.16 31.00 15.90
N GLY A 79 0.43 29.97 16.32
CA GLY A 79 -0.99 29.78 16.03
C GLY A 79 -1.27 28.89 14.81
N ASP A 80 -0.28 28.60 13.97
CA ASP A 80 -0.47 27.64 12.87
C ASP A 80 -0.76 26.24 13.41
N THR A 81 -1.55 25.50 12.67
CA THR A 81 -1.88 24.09 12.97
C THR A 81 -0.90 23.18 12.25
N ILE A 82 -0.22 22.31 12.99
CA ILE A 82 0.57 21.22 12.46
C ILE A 82 -0.31 19.97 12.41
N LYS A 83 -0.36 19.35 11.24
CA LYS A 83 -1.00 18.07 11.02
C LYS A 83 0.07 17.03 10.72
N ALA A 84 0.18 16.01 11.56
CA ALA A 84 1.06 14.87 11.36
C ALA A 84 0.21 13.63 11.09
N THR A 85 0.41 13.02 9.92
CA THR A 85 -0.27 11.78 9.56
C THR A 85 0.76 10.66 9.49
N TYR A 86 0.58 9.65 10.33
CA TYR A 86 1.29 8.39 10.24
C TYR A 86 0.51 7.43 9.38
N TYR A 87 1.20 6.85 8.43
CA TYR A 87 0.65 5.91 7.48
C TYR A 87 1.38 4.59 7.55
N GLU A 88 0.64 3.50 7.58
CA GLU A 88 1.16 2.15 7.57
C GLU A 88 0.39 1.30 6.58
N SER A 89 1.08 0.52 5.78
CA SER A 89 0.44 -0.40 4.86
C SER A 89 1.22 -1.71 4.73
N LEU A 90 0.48 -2.81 4.59
CA LEU A 90 1.01 -4.14 4.37
C LEU A 90 0.30 -4.73 3.15
N VAL A 91 1.08 -5.00 2.11
CA VAL A 91 0.59 -5.54 0.84
C VAL A 91 1.15 -6.94 0.64
N PHE A 92 0.26 -7.89 0.36
CA PHE A 92 0.61 -9.26 -0.02
C PHE A 92 0.25 -9.45 -1.50
N GLU A 93 1.23 -9.82 -2.31
CA GLU A 93 1.07 -10.07 -3.73
C GLU A 93 1.53 -11.50 -4.05
N VAL A 94 0.64 -12.29 -4.65
CA VAL A 94 0.98 -13.65 -5.10
C VAL A 94 1.57 -13.58 -6.49
N LYS A 95 2.75 -14.13 -6.66
CA LYS A 95 3.48 -14.24 -7.93
C LYS A 95 3.63 -15.70 -8.32
N LYS A 96 3.36 -16.01 -9.56
CA LYS A 96 3.53 -17.37 -10.10
C LYS A 96 5.02 -17.73 -10.20
N PRO A 97 5.36 -19.05 -10.18
CA PRO A 97 6.73 -19.49 -10.34
C PRO A 97 7.40 -18.87 -11.57
N GLY A 98 8.63 -18.38 -11.41
CA GLY A 98 9.39 -17.71 -12.47
C GLY A 98 9.10 -16.22 -12.64
N ALA A 99 8.12 -15.65 -11.96
CA ALA A 99 7.89 -14.20 -11.94
C ALA A 99 9.01 -13.47 -11.16
N PRO A 100 9.40 -12.25 -11.57
CA PRO A 100 10.41 -11.49 -10.86
C PRO A 100 9.98 -11.21 -9.41
N THR A 101 10.87 -11.49 -8.47
CA THR A 101 10.72 -11.15 -7.06
C THR A 101 11.72 -10.08 -6.67
N SER A 102 11.33 -9.18 -5.81
CA SER A 102 12.21 -8.17 -5.22
C SER A 102 12.22 -8.33 -3.71
N SER A 103 13.36 -8.09 -3.12
CA SER A 103 13.51 -7.96 -1.67
C SER A 103 14.45 -6.80 -1.39
N GLY A 104 14.21 -6.08 -0.32
CA GLY A 104 15.06 -4.95 0.06
C GLY A 104 14.32 -3.92 0.89
N THR A 105 15.07 -2.90 1.26
CA THR A 105 14.56 -1.74 1.98
C THR A 105 14.85 -0.49 1.17
N SER A 106 13.87 0.39 1.04
CA SER A 106 14.03 1.72 0.48
C SER A 106 13.53 2.76 1.47
N VAL A 107 14.17 3.93 1.46
CA VAL A 107 13.76 5.10 2.21
C VAL A 107 13.58 6.24 1.23
N ALA A 108 12.46 6.91 1.32
CA ALA A 108 12.17 8.09 0.50
C ALA A 108 11.81 9.27 1.43
N ALA A 109 12.28 10.46 1.08
CA ALA A 109 11.88 11.69 1.72
C ALA A 109 11.37 12.65 0.65
N GLY A 110 10.25 13.29 0.93
CA GLY A 110 9.61 14.25 0.05
C GLY A 110 9.42 15.60 0.73
N ARG A 111 9.39 16.67 -0.06
CA ARG A 111 9.10 18.03 0.39
C ARG A 111 7.74 18.45 -0.13
N MET A 112 6.96 19.13 0.67
CA MET A 112 5.74 19.76 0.19
C MET A 112 6.07 21.01 -0.62
N LYS A 113 5.41 21.16 -1.78
CA LYS A 113 5.70 22.29 -2.70
C LYS A 113 4.96 23.57 -2.30
N GLU A 114 3.78 23.45 -1.71
CA GLU A 114 2.84 24.56 -1.53
C GLU A 114 2.70 25.01 -0.07
N ALA A 115 3.09 24.20 0.89
CA ALA A 115 3.03 24.50 2.32
C ALA A 115 4.31 24.09 3.04
N PRO A 116 4.61 24.67 4.23
CA PRO A 116 5.66 24.14 5.10
C PRO A 116 5.32 22.69 5.47
N GLY A 117 6.27 21.78 5.27
CA GLY A 117 6.05 20.37 5.57
C GLY A 117 6.96 19.45 4.79
N GLY A 118 6.78 18.16 5.04
CA GLY A 118 7.53 17.11 4.38
C GLY A 118 6.96 15.74 4.68
N ALA A 119 7.48 14.76 3.98
CA ALA A 119 7.16 13.36 4.20
C ALA A 119 8.45 12.54 4.27
N ILE A 120 8.44 11.54 5.12
CA ILE A 120 9.47 10.50 5.13
C ILE A 120 8.75 9.15 5.12
N GLY A 121 9.22 8.25 4.27
CA GLY A 121 8.69 6.90 4.16
C GLY A 121 9.78 5.87 4.09
N LYS A 122 9.50 4.71 4.67
CA LYS A 122 10.32 3.51 4.59
C LYS A 122 9.46 2.38 4.03
N GLN A 123 9.98 1.69 3.04
CA GLN A 123 9.36 0.50 2.47
C GLN A 123 10.33 -0.67 2.60
N GLN A 124 9.81 -1.80 3.05
CA GLN A 124 10.54 -3.05 3.13
C GLN A 124 9.76 -4.13 2.39
N THR A 125 10.40 -4.76 1.44
CA THR A 125 9.83 -5.90 0.71
C THR A 125 10.61 -7.15 1.06
N THR A 126 9.87 -8.23 1.34
CA THR A 126 10.41 -9.57 1.51
C THR A 126 9.56 -10.56 0.73
N SER A 127 10.12 -11.73 0.45
CA SER A 127 9.40 -12.76 -0.30
C SER A 127 9.49 -14.08 0.42
N VAL A 128 8.41 -14.86 0.35
CA VAL A 128 8.33 -16.23 0.87
C VAL A 128 7.78 -17.16 -0.20
N THR A 129 8.24 -18.41 -0.22
CA THR A 129 7.73 -19.40 -1.18
C THR A 129 6.64 -20.24 -0.52
N VAL A 130 5.53 -20.42 -1.20
CA VAL A 130 4.42 -21.28 -0.74
C VAL A 130 4.83 -22.73 -0.85
N LYS A 131 4.82 -23.43 0.27
CA LYS A 131 5.08 -24.86 0.36
C LYS A 131 3.82 -25.70 0.29
N ALA A 132 2.75 -25.25 0.95
CA ALA A 132 1.45 -25.92 0.97
C ALA A 132 0.33 -24.94 1.30
N VAL A 133 -0.88 -25.25 0.81
CA VAL A 133 -2.13 -24.56 1.13
C VAL A 133 -3.13 -25.61 1.58
N ASP A 134 -3.81 -25.36 2.70
CA ASP A 134 -4.91 -26.18 3.19
C ASP A 134 -6.20 -25.34 3.16
N MET A 135 -7.17 -25.79 2.37
CA MET A 135 -8.48 -25.14 2.23
C MET A 135 -9.54 -25.71 3.20
N ASN A 136 -9.29 -26.87 3.81
CA ASN A 136 -10.20 -27.46 4.79
C ASN A 136 -10.02 -26.80 6.16
N VAL A 137 -8.75 -26.64 6.59
CA VAL A 137 -8.36 -25.81 7.74
C VAL A 137 -7.58 -24.62 7.19
N PRO A 138 -8.27 -23.52 6.81
CA PRO A 138 -7.65 -22.45 6.04
C PRO A 138 -6.30 -22.02 6.60
N SER A 139 -5.25 -22.47 5.94
CA SER A 139 -3.87 -22.19 6.35
C SER A 139 -2.91 -22.23 5.17
N ILE A 140 -1.79 -21.56 5.34
CA ILE A 140 -0.70 -21.55 4.39
C ILE A 140 0.61 -21.90 5.09
N THR A 141 1.39 -22.75 4.45
CA THR A 141 2.75 -23.05 4.86
C THR A 141 3.72 -22.44 3.85
N VAL A 142 4.65 -21.64 4.33
CA VAL A 142 5.62 -20.92 3.50
C VAL A 142 7.04 -21.22 3.96
N THR A 143 8.00 -21.07 3.03
CA THR A 143 9.43 -21.10 3.32
C THR A 143 9.99 -19.70 3.11
N THR A 144 10.68 -19.18 4.11
CA THR A 144 11.36 -17.89 4.10
C THR A 144 12.70 -17.99 3.35
N ALA A 145 13.28 -16.85 2.96
CA ALA A 145 14.56 -16.79 2.24
C ALA A 145 15.72 -17.45 3.01
N ASP A 146 15.66 -17.47 4.35
CA ASP A 146 16.61 -18.14 5.23
C ASP A 146 16.30 -19.64 5.47
N GLY A 147 15.35 -20.20 4.70
CA GLY A 147 15.02 -21.64 4.71
C GLY A 147 14.06 -22.09 5.82
N ARG A 148 13.60 -21.19 6.70
CA ARG A 148 12.63 -21.54 7.75
C ARG A 148 11.25 -21.80 7.16
N THR A 149 10.56 -22.78 7.71
CA THR A 149 9.18 -23.11 7.34
C THR A 149 8.23 -22.57 8.41
N LEU A 150 7.21 -21.84 7.98
CA LEU A 150 6.20 -21.21 8.84
C LEU A 150 4.82 -21.58 8.35
N THR A 151 3.94 -22.01 9.27
CA THR A 151 2.51 -22.22 8.96
C THR A 151 1.68 -21.16 9.65
N ARG A 152 0.72 -20.59 8.92
CA ARG A 152 -0.20 -19.56 9.41
C ARG A 152 -1.64 -19.89 9.05
N LYS A 153 -2.53 -19.78 10.03
CA LYS A 153 -3.98 -19.82 9.78
C LYS A 153 -4.40 -18.55 9.05
N ILE A 154 -5.33 -18.68 8.11
CA ILE A 154 -5.87 -17.59 7.32
C ILE A 154 -7.33 -17.42 7.70
N ALA A 155 -7.70 -16.23 8.18
CA ALA A 155 -9.04 -15.96 8.68
C ALA A 155 -10.10 -16.01 7.56
N ASP A 156 -9.77 -15.49 6.38
CA ASP A 156 -10.64 -15.55 5.21
C ASP A 156 -10.03 -16.47 4.16
N LYS A 157 -10.64 -17.65 3.95
CA LYS A 157 -10.16 -18.64 2.98
C LYS A 157 -10.13 -18.12 1.54
N LYS A 158 -10.90 -17.08 1.21
CA LYS A 158 -10.87 -16.44 -0.11
C LYS A 158 -9.47 -15.92 -0.45
N ASN A 159 -8.71 -15.53 0.56
CA ASN A 159 -7.32 -15.06 0.39
C ASN A 159 -6.36 -16.19 -0.04
N LEU A 160 -6.81 -17.44 -0.02
CA LEU A 160 -6.04 -18.60 -0.49
C LEU A 160 -6.48 -19.06 -1.90
N GLU A 161 -7.55 -18.47 -2.46
CA GLU A 161 -8.02 -18.82 -3.79
C GLU A 161 -6.97 -18.49 -4.85
N GLY A 162 -6.63 -19.45 -5.69
CA GLY A 162 -5.61 -19.30 -6.73
C GLY A 162 -4.15 -19.32 -6.21
N VAL A 163 -3.94 -19.49 -4.91
CA VAL A 163 -2.61 -19.68 -4.32
C VAL A 163 -2.23 -21.16 -4.36
N ASN A 164 -1.07 -21.49 -4.91
CA ASN A 164 -0.61 -22.86 -5.07
C ASN A 164 0.79 -23.06 -4.49
N ALA A 165 1.13 -24.29 -4.18
CA ALA A 165 2.52 -24.64 -3.84
C ALA A 165 3.45 -24.25 -4.99
N GLY A 166 4.60 -23.66 -4.68
CA GLY A 166 5.56 -23.11 -5.63
C GLY A 166 5.34 -21.63 -5.96
N ASP A 167 4.20 -21.05 -5.65
CA ASP A 167 4.00 -19.60 -5.78
C ASP A 167 4.90 -18.84 -4.81
N THR A 168 5.22 -17.60 -5.15
CA THR A 168 5.94 -16.68 -4.26
C THR A 168 4.98 -15.60 -3.76
N ILE A 169 4.97 -15.35 -2.46
CA ILE A 169 4.24 -14.21 -1.88
C ILE A 169 5.25 -13.11 -1.59
N SER A 170 5.11 -12.00 -2.30
CA SER A 170 5.81 -10.76 -2.01
C SER A 170 5.05 -9.99 -0.94
N ILE A 171 5.74 -9.63 0.13
CA ILE A 171 5.18 -8.93 1.29
C ILE A 171 5.86 -7.57 1.35
N THR A 172 5.10 -6.51 1.08
CA THR A 172 5.60 -5.13 1.13
C THR A 172 5.00 -4.42 2.32
N TYR A 173 5.86 -4.00 3.23
CA TYR A 173 5.52 -3.19 4.39
C TYR A 173 5.98 -1.77 4.18
N THR A 174 5.07 -0.82 4.27
CA THR A 174 5.35 0.61 4.10
C THR A 174 4.95 1.35 5.37
N GLN A 175 5.83 2.21 5.84
CA GLN A 175 5.57 3.20 6.89
C GLN A 175 5.86 4.57 6.33
N ALA A 176 5.02 5.54 6.60
CA ALA A 176 5.27 6.93 6.22
C ALA A 176 4.74 7.89 7.29
N VAL A 177 5.44 8.99 7.45
CA VAL A 177 4.98 10.15 8.23
C VAL A 177 4.93 11.34 7.29
N VAL A 178 3.78 11.98 7.25
CA VAL A 178 3.57 13.22 6.52
C VAL A 178 3.27 14.32 7.52
N VAL A 179 4.02 15.41 7.46
CA VAL A 179 3.81 16.57 8.31
C VAL A 179 3.51 17.77 7.42
N SER A 180 2.45 18.48 7.72
CA SER A 180 2.07 19.72 7.05
C SER A 180 1.69 20.80 8.07
N ALA A 181 1.91 22.07 7.71
CA ALA A 181 1.46 23.21 8.48
C ALA A 181 0.34 23.94 7.71
N GLU A 182 -0.72 24.24 8.40
CA GLU A 182 -1.83 25.07 7.91
C GLU A 182 -1.87 26.38 8.70
N ALA A 183 -2.04 27.50 7.99
CA ALA A 183 -2.13 28.80 8.64
C ALA A 183 -3.34 28.86 9.60
N ALA A 184 -3.17 29.56 10.71
CA ALA A 184 -4.26 29.79 11.64
C ALA A 184 -5.48 30.37 10.92
N LYS A 185 -6.65 29.77 11.13
CA LYS A 185 -7.91 30.34 10.64
C LYS A 185 -8.16 31.65 11.38
N LYS A 186 -8.29 32.73 10.60
CA LYS A 186 -8.68 34.06 11.12
C LYS A 186 -10.14 34.04 11.61
#